data_43b2831ea22a65d29d30fd93f2580c7e
#
_entry.id   43b2831ea22a65d29d30fd93f2580c7e
#
_cell.length_a   1.000
_cell.length_b   1.000
_cell.length_c   1.000
_cell.angle_alpha   90.00
_cell.angle_beta   90.00
_cell.angle_gamma   90.00
#
_symmetry.space_group_name_H-M   'P 1'
#
loop_
_entity.id
_entity.type
_entity.pdbx_description
1 polymer ?
#
loop_
_entity_poly.entity_id
_entity_poly.type
_entity_poly.pdbx_seq_one_letter_code
_entity_poly.pdbx_strand_id
1 'polypeptide(L)'
;NFPRETLIASMDFYTKNNQPVETHTNGSWAAEDYMTAIELAIANHPDAKDLRHTFIHGQMEERQIVERSIGKYDELDSTANMYSDLSGTARQEGTDTDANGKAWTASELRAALKNGKLIKDQNLVSSYFINHTYFWGDRHLEIYMGPGRGKQQNPQGWAAAYGHHFTSHNDTPVTPISALRSIQSSVTRTSTGGQVLSGSSKDLSAKAMYPETKGGT
;
A
#
# COMPACT_ATOMS: atom_id res chain seq x y z
N ASN A 1 0.36 -12.64 13.90
CA ASN A 1 0.22 -12.52 12.44
C ASN A 1 -1.05 -13.27 12.03
N PHE A 2 -1.86 -12.64 11.21
CA PHE A 2 -3.03 -13.27 10.63
C PHE A 2 -2.55 -14.20 9.49
N PRO A 3 -2.93 -15.49 9.47
CA PRO A 3 -2.48 -16.38 8.41
C PRO A 3 -2.98 -15.90 7.04
N ARG A 4 -2.11 -15.99 6.02
CA ARG A 4 -2.42 -15.51 4.66
C ARG A 4 -3.67 -16.20 4.08
N GLU A 5 -3.76 -17.51 4.26
CA GLU A 5 -4.90 -18.30 3.75
C GLU A 5 -6.22 -17.84 4.39
N THR A 6 -6.19 -17.51 5.68
CA THR A 6 -7.36 -16.97 6.38
C THR A 6 -7.73 -15.58 5.86
N LEU A 7 -6.73 -14.75 5.55
CA LEU A 7 -6.97 -13.44 4.94
C LEU A 7 -7.63 -13.58 3.56
N ILE A 8 -7.11 -14.44 2.71
CA ILE A 8 -7.66 -14.71 1.37
C ILE A 8 -9.10 -15.20 1.46
N ALA A 9 -9.37 -16.20 2.31
CA ALA A 9 -10.72 -16.72 2.51
C ALA A 9 -11.69 -15.67 3.07
N SER A 10 -11.22 -14.83 4.00
CA SER A 10 -12.02 -13.73 4.54
C SER A 10 -12.35 -12.69 3.48
N MET A 11 -11.38 -12.30 2.67
CA MET A 11 -11.58 -11.33 1.59
C MET A 11 -12.56 -11.85 0.54
N ASP A 12 -12.46 -13.12 0.15
CA ASP A 12 -13.39 -13.76 -0.75
C ASP A 12 -14.83 -13.72 -0.19
N PHE A 13 -15.01 -14.11 1.08
CA PHE A 13 -16.31 -14.07 1.75
C PHE A 13 -16.90 -12.66 1.80
N TYR A 14 -16.13 -11.66 2.23
CA TYR A 14 -16.64 -10.29 2.37
C TYR A 14 -16.93 -9.65 1.01
N THR A 15 -16.08 -9.87 0.02
CA THR A 15 -16.27 -9.36 -1.34
C THR A 15 -17.54 -9.95 -1.99
N LYS A 16 -17.73 -11.28 -1.87
CA LYS A 16 -18.93 -11.97 -2.32
C LYS A 16 -20.22 -11.37 -1.72
N ASN A 17 -20.15 -10.96 -0.46
CA ASN A 17 -21.29 -10.39 0.26
C ASN A 17 -21.38 -8.87 0.15
N ASN A 18 -20.60 -8.23 -0.71
CA ASN A 18 -20.55 -6.77 -0.88
C ASN A 18 -20.28 -6.02 0.42
N GLN A 19 -19.35 -6.52 1.24
CA GLN A 19 -18.93 -5.91 2.48
C GLN A 19 -17.54 -5.28 2.35
N PRO A 20 -17.35 -3.98 2.65
CA PRO A 20 -16.04 -3.37 2.69
C PRO A 20 -15.20 -3.95 3.84
N VAL A 21 -13.89 -3.98 3.64
CA VAL A 21 -12.92 -4.46 4.65
C VAL A 21 -11.84 -3.42 4.83
N GLU A 22 -11.47 -3.19 6.07
CA GLU A 22 -10.32 -2.37 6.45
C GLU A 22 -9.31 -3.27 7.16
N THR A 23 -8.05 -3.23 6.73
CA THR A 23 -7.01 -4.10 7.27
C THR A 23 -5.77 -3.30 7.64
N HIS A 24 -5.23 -3.54 8.84
CA HIS A 24 -3.97 -2.96 9.25
C HIS A 24 -2.82 -3.49 8.40
N THR A 25 -2.09 -2.59 7.72
CA THR A 25 -1.02 -2.91 6.77
C THR A 25 0.24 -2.10 7.06
N ASN A 26 0.82 -2.26 8.26
CA ASN A 26 2.04 -1.54 8.62
C ASN A 26 3.26 -1.98 7.80
N GLY A 27 3.44 -3.28 7.61
CA GLY A 27 4.57 -3.84 6.89
C GLY A 27 4.31 -4.02 5.40
N SER A 28 5.38 -4.05 4.58
CA SER A 28 5.28 -4.30 3.14
C SER A 28 4.60 -5.63 2.84
N TRP A 29 4.92 -6.69 3.61
CA TRP A 29 4.28 -8.00 3.46
C TRP A 29 2.78 -7.96 3.75
N ALA A 30 2.37 -7.23 4.79
CA ALA A 30 0.96 -7.11 5.13
C ALA A 30 0.17 -6.40 4.01
N ALA A 31 0.76 -5.34 3.44
CA ALA A 31 0.17 -4.64 2.30
C ALA A 31 0.07 -5.54 1.07
N GLU A 32 1.12 -6.32 0.79
CA GLU A 32 1.14 -7.26 -0.33
C GLU A 32 0.12 -8.39 -0.17
N ASP A 33 0.08 -9.00 1.00
CA ASP A 33 -0.88 -10.08 1.28
C ASP A 33 -2.31 -9.57 1.16
N TYR A 34 -2.58 -8.36 1.64
CA TYR A 34 -3.90 -7.75 1.54
C TYR A 34 -4.26 -7.41 0.09
N MET A 35 -3.33 -6.81 -0.67
CA MET A 35 -3.55 -6.52 -2.10
C MET A 35 -3.82 -7.80 -2.88
N THR A 36 -3.02 -8.83 -2.67
CA THR A 36 -3.24 -10.13 -3.34
C THR A 36 -4.59 -10.75 -2.97
N ALA A 37 -4.98 -10.66 -1.69
CA ALA A 37 -6.29 -11.17 -1.27
C ALA A 37 -7.46 -10.40 -1.92
N ILE A 38 -7.34 -9.09 -2.09
CA ILE A 38 -8.30 -8.26 -2.83
C ILE A 38 -8.36 -8.70 -4.29
N GLU A 39 -7.21 -8.84 -4.95
CA GLU A 39 -7.15 -9.25 -6.36
C GLU A 39 -7.81 -10.60 -6.60
N LEU A 40 -7.51 -11.59 -5.77
CA LEU A 40 -8.11 -12.92 -5.85
C LEU A 40 -9.63 -12.85 -5.64
N ALA A 41 -10.07 -12.11 -4.64
CA ALA A 41 -11.50 -11.95 -4.35
C ALA A 41 -12.26 -11.27 -5.50
N ILE A 42 -11.70 -10.21 -6.08
CA ILE A 42 -12.31 -9.52 -7.23
C ILE A 42 -12.30 -10.40 -8.49
N ALA A 43 -11.23 -11.18 -8.72
CA ALA A 43 -11.19 -12.12 -9.84
C ALA A 43 -12.27 -13.20 -9.72
N ASN A 44 -12.58 -13.65 -8.50
CA ASN A 44 -13.67 -14.62 -8.23
C ASN A 44 -15.06 -13.99 -8.30
N HIS A 45 -15.17 -12.71 -7.95
CA HIS A 45 -16.43 -11.98 -7.87
C HIS A 45 -16.39 -10.69 -8.71
N PRO A 46 -16.28 -10.79 -10.05
CA PRO A 46 -16.07 -9.64 -10.94
C PRO A 46 -17.25 -8.66 -10.97
N ASP A 47 -18.39 -9.07 -10.45
CA ASP A 47 -19.60 -8.25 -10.35
C ASP A 47 -19.73 -7.57 -8.97
N ALA A 48 -18.72 -7.70 -8.10
CA ALA A 48 -18.70 -7.03 -6.81
C ALA A 48 -18.79 -5.51 -6.98
N LYS A 49 -19.54 -4.88 -6.07
CA LYS A 49 -19.69 -3.42 -6.06
C LYS A 49 -18.37 -2.74 -5.71
N ASP A 50 -18.31 -1.43 -5.91
CA ASP A 50 -17.25 -0.59 -5.37
C ASP A 50 -17.25 -0.66 -3.83
N LEU A 51 -16.34 -1.45 -3.27
CA LEU A 51 -16.27 -1.74 -1.82
C LEU A 51 -15.28 -0.83 -1.10
N ARG A 52 -14.39 -0.16 -1.82
CA ARG A 52 -13.38 0.73 -1.23
C ARG A 52 -12.60 0.06 -0.11
N HIS A 53 -12.16 -1.18 -0.33
CA HIS A 53 -11.31 -1.85 0.66
C HIS A 53 -10.13 -0.96 1.04
N THR A 54 -9.84 -0.85 2.34
CA THR A 54 -8.93 0.17 2.86
C THR A 54 -7.70 -0.44 3.52
N PHE A 55 -6.54 0.04 3.10
CA PHE A 55 -5.25 -0.22 3.75
C PHE A 55 -5.10 0.73 4.94
N ILE A 56 -5.27 0.23 6.17
CA ILE A 56 -5.09 1.04 7.37
C ILE A 56 -3.59 1.11 7.70
N HIS A 57 -3.10 2.28 7.97
CA HIS A 57 -1.72 2.72 8.12
C HIS A 57 -0.95 2.82 6.80
N GLY A 58 -0.95 1.82 5.94
CA GLY A 58 -0.19 1.83 4.69
C GLY A 58 1.28 2.25 4.86
N GLN A 59 1.86 2.03 6.06
CA GLN A 59 3.12 2.65 6.45
C GLN A 59 4.27 2.29 5.51
N MET A 60 4.38 1.03 5.17
CA MET A 60 5.39 0.50 4.26
C MET A 60 4.74 -0.01 2.96
N GLU A 61 3.70 0.66 2.52
CA GLU A 61 3.05 0.41 1.25
C GLU A 61 4.01 0.81 0.12
N GLU A 62 4.39 -0.14 -0.68
CA GLU A 62 5.37 0.10 -1.72
C GLU A 62 4.72 0.63 -2.99
N ARG A 63 5.52 1.26 -3.85
CA ARG A 63 5.06 1.87 -5.10
C ARG A 63 4.16 0.93 -5.91
N GLN A 64 4.54 -0.33 -6.06
CA GLN A 64 3.76 -1.30 -6.83
C GLN A 64 2.39 -1.61 -6.21
N ILE A 65 2.23 -1.53 -4.89
CA ILE A 65 0.92 -1.68 -4.26
C ILE A 65 0.01 -0.53 -4.68
N VAL A 66 0.53 0.70 -4.65
CA VAL A 66 -0.20 1.89 -5.12
C VAL A 66 -0.57 1.76 -6.60
N GLU A 67 0.36 1.30 -7.44
CA GLU A 67 0.11 1.07 -8.88
C GLU A 67 -0.95 0.00 -9.10
N ARG A 68 -0.87 -1.14 -8.42
CA ARG A 68 -1.88 -2.21 -8.49
C ARG A 68 -3.25 -1.74 -7.98
N SER A 69 -3.29 -0.94 -6.91
CA SER A 69 -4.54 -0.41 -6.35
C SER A 69 -5.32 0.47 -7.32
N ILE A 70 -4.68 1.04 -8.31
CA ILE A 70 -5.31 1.80 -9.40
C ILE A 70 -5.39 1.04 -10.72
N GLY A 71 -5.12 -0.25 -10.68
CA GLY A 71 -5.22 -1.14 -11.84
C GLY A 71 -4.09 -1.00 -12.86
N LYS A 72 -2.95 -0.43 -12.49
CA LYS A 72 -1.76 -0.37 -13.34
C LYS A 72 -0.92 -1.63 -13.17
N TYR A 73 -1.00 -2.52 -14.14
CA TYR A 73 -0.25 -3.78 -14.17
C TYR A 73 0.82 -3.82 -15.26
N ASP A 74 0.72 -2.96 -16.27
CA ASP A 74 1.58 -3.01 -17.46
C ASP A 74 3.03 -2.59 -17.18
N GLU A 75 3.23 -1.75 -16.18
CA GLU A 75 4.54 -1.26 -15.77
C GLU A 75 5.19 -2.14 -14.69
N LEU A 76 4.46 -3.13 -14.18
CA LEU A 76 5.01 -4.06 -13.20
C LEU A 76 5.95 -5.03 -13.93
N ASP A 77 7.24 -4.88 -13.70
CA ASP A 77 8.22 -5.87 -14.14
C ASP A 77 7.82 -7.22 -13.54
N SER A 78 7.49 -8.17 -14.41
CA SER A 78 7.11 -9.53 -13.99
C SER A 78 8.23 -10.26 -13.26
N THR A 79 9.45 -9.71 -13.33
CA THR A 79 10.66 -10.25 -12.69
C THR A 79 11.03 -9.53 -11.41
N ALA A 80 10.50 -8.34 -11.17
CA ALA A 80 10.68 -7.61 -9.92
C ALA A 80 9.81 -8.25 -8.83
N ASN A 81 10.19 -9.45 -8.44
CA ASN A 81 9.72 -10.07 -7.24
C ASN A 81 10.27 -9.25 -6.07
N MET A 82 9.51 -8.29 -5.59
CA MET A 82 9.79 -7.49 -4.41
C MET A 82 10.19 -8.33 -3.19
N TYR A 83 9.76 -9.56 -3.19
CA TYR A 83 10.04 -10.54 -2.16
C TYR A 83 11.45 -11.13 -2.21
N SER A 84 12.10 -11.15 -3.36
CA SER A 84 13.47 -11.69 -3.48
C SER A 84 14.48 -10.82 -2.76
N ASP A 85 14.27 -9.51 -2.74
CA ASP A 85 15.21 -8.56 -2.15
C ASP A 85 15.08 -8.43 -0.62
N LEU A 86 13.90 -8.74 -0.06
CA LEU A 86 13.63 -8.52 1.35
C LEU A 86 13.74 -9.77 2.22
N SER A 87 13.60 -10.96 1.68
CA SER A 87 13.58 -12.19 2.47
C SER A 87 14.46 -13.32 1.96
N GLY A 88 15.03 -13.19 0.76
CA GLY A 88 15.74 -14.29 0.10
C GLY A 88 14.85 -15.49 -0.28
N THR A 89 13.56 -15.39 -0.05
CA THR A 89 12.57 -16.43 -0.39
C THR A 89 11.58 -15.84 -1.39
N ALA A 90 11.88 -16.02 -2.69
CA ALA A 90 10.92 -15.73 -3.73
C ALA A 90 9.66 -16.57 -3.49
N ARG A 91 8.48 -15.93 -3.47
CA ARG A 91 7.24 -16.71 -3.57
C ARG A 91 7.20 -17.36 -4.94
N GLN A 92 6.91 -18.66 -4.98
CA GLN A 92 6.78 -19.37 -6.24
C GLN A 92 5.49 -18.94 -6.92
N GLU A 93 5.60 -18.54 -8.17
CA GLU A 93 4.44 -18.26 -9.01
C GLU A 93 3.52 -19.48 -9.03
N GLY A 94 2.21 -19.25 -8.93
CA GLY A 94 1.20 -20.32 -8.93
C GLY A 94 0.96 -21.01 -7.58
N THR A 95 1.61 -20.57 -6.50
CA THR A 95 1.33 -21.10 -5.15
C THR A 95 0.19 -20.37 -4.43
N ASP A 96 -0.18 -19.19 -4.88
CA ASP A 96 -1.31 -18.46 -4.34
C ASP A 96 -2.61 -19.07 -4.86
N THR A 97 -3.46 -19.48 -3.93
CA THR A 97 -4.77 -20.01 -4.26
C THR A 97 -5.85 -19.09 -3.72
N ASP A 98 -6.96 -19.03 -4.44
CA ASP A 98 -8.18 -18.40 -3.95
C ASP A 98 -8.85 -19.24 -2.83
N ALA A 99 -9.95 -18.75 -2.28
CA ALA A 99 -10.73 -19.44 -1.26
C ALA A 99 -11.30 -20.81 -1.72
N ASN A 100 -11.34 -21.07 -3.03
CA ASN A 100 -11.79 -22.32 -3.64
C ASN A 100 -10.62 -23.26 -3.96
N GLY A 101 -9.40 -22.91 -3.60
CA GLY A 101 -8.20 -23.70 -3.87
C GLY A 101 -7.68 -23.59 -5.30
N LYS A 102 -8.16 -22.62 -6.11
CA LYS A 102 -7.63 -22.38 -7.45
C LYS A 102 -6.27 -21.70 -7.35
N ALA A 103 -5.25 -22.32 -7.93
CA ALA A 103 -3.96 -21.69 -8.12
C ALA A 103 -4.01 -20.72 -9.31
N TRP A 104 -3.49 -19.51 -9.13
CA TRP A 104 -3.42 -18.48 -10.14
C TRP A 104 -1.98 -18.26 -10.59
N THR A 105 -1.76 -18.22 -11.90
CA THR A 105 -0.55 -17.57 -12.43
C THR A 105 -0.79 -16.05 -12.49
N ALA A 106 0.28 -15.26 -12.47
CA ALA A 106 0.18 -13.82 -12.60
C ALA A 106 -0.56 -13.39 -13.89
N SER A 107 -0.33 -14.12 -14.96
CA SER A 107 -1.00 -13.88 -16.26
C SER A 107 -2.50 -14.14 -16.22
N GLU A 108 -2.91 -15.28 -15.63
CA GLU A 108 -4.33 -15.61 -15.48
C GLU A 108 -5.06 -14.61 -14.59
N LEU A 109 -4.44 -14.24 -13.46
CA LEU A 109 -5.02 -13.26 -12.53
C LEU A 109 -5.20 -11.90 -13.21
N ARG A 110 -4.19 -11.41 -13.94
CA ARG A 110 -4.31 -10.15 -14.71
C ARG A 110 -5.42 -10.21 -15.75
N ALA A 111 -5.53 -11.33 -16.47
CA ALA A 111 -6.60 -11.54 -17.46
C ALA A 111 -7.97 -11.56 -16.79
N ALA A 112 -8.12 -12.25 -15.66
CA ALA A 112 -9.37 -12.28 -14.88
C ALA A 112 -9.75 -10.89 -14.36
N LEU A 113 -8.77 -10.07 -13.98
CA LEU A 113 -8.96 -8.68 -13.59
C LEU A 113 -9.15 -7.71 -14.77
N LYS A 114 -9.25 -8.25 -16.00
CA LYS A 114 -9.41 -7.45 -17.23
C LYS A 114 -8.36 -6.34 -17.34
N ASN A 115 -7.09 -6.72 -17.20
CA ASN A 115 -5.95 -5.80 -17.22
C ASN A 115 -6.07 -4.66 -16.20
N GLY A 116 -6.54 -4.99 -15.01
CA GLY A 116 -6.63 -4.06 -13.88
C GLY A 116 -7.90 -3.21 -13.84
N LYS A 117 -8.76 -3.27 -14.86
CA LYS A 117 -9.99 -2.47 -14.84
C LYS A 117 -10.87 -2.77 -13.62
N LEU A 118 -11.06 -4.03 -13.27
CA LEU A 118 -11.89 -4.42 -12.13
C LEU A 118 -11.35 -3.88 -10.81
N ILE A 119 -10.02 -3.87 -10.63
CA ILE A 119 -9.41 -3.29 -9.42
C ILE A 119 -9.59 -1.76 -9.39
N LYS A 120 -9.37 -1.10 -10.53
CA LYS A 120 -9.58 0.36 -10.62
C LYS A 120 -11.00 0.76 -10.23
N ASP A 121 -11.99 -0.03 -10.64
CA ASP A 121 -13.40 0.22 -10.36
C ASP A 121 -13.75 0.02 -8.86
N GLN A 122 -12.86 -0.58 -8.05
CA GLN A 122 -13.04 -0.77 -6.62
C GLN A 122 -12.66 0.47 -5.78
N ASN A 123 -12.03 1.47 -6.38
CA ASN A 123 -11.62 2.70 -5.69
C ASN A 123 -10.95 2.45 -4.33
N LEU A 124 -9.95 1.55 -4.32
CA LEU A 124 -9.22 1.20 -3.10
C LEU A 124 -8.66 2.46 -2.41
N VAL A 125 -8.57 2.42 -1.10
CA VAL A 125 -8.14 3.57 -0.29
C VAL A 125 -6.94 3.19 0.57
N SER A 126 -5.94 4.05 0.67
CA SER A 126 -4.88 3.96 1.69
C SER A 126 -5.09 5.02 2.75
N SER A 127 -5.26 4.60 4.00
CA SER A 127 -5.40 5.50 5.16
C SER A 127 -4.08 5.57 5.90
N TYR A 128 -3.25 6.57 5.58
CA TYR A 128 -1.90 6.68 6.12
C TYR A 128 -1.86 7.23 7.55
N PHE A 129 -1.16 6.54 8.44
CA PHE A 129 -0.81 7.09 9.75
C PHE A 129 0.40 8.01 9.62
N ILE A 130 0.21 9.18 9.06
CA ILE A 130 1.29 10.10 8.69
C ILE A 130 2.10 10.60 9.88
N ASN A 131 1.51 10.61 11.08
CA ASN A 131 2.19 11.02 12.30
C ASN A 131 3.31 10.05 12.73
N HIS A 132 3.38 8.82 12.20
CA HIS A 132 4.57 7.98 12.31
C HIS A 132 5.84 8.72 11.86
N THR A 133 5.75 9.47 10.77
CA THR A 133 6.86 10.27 10.25
C THR A 133 7.36 11.28 11.29
N TYR A 134 6.44 11.96 11.96
CA TYR A 134 6.79 12.97 12.94
C TYR A 134 7.31 12.36 14.25
N PHE A 135 6.54 11.47 14.87
CA PHE A 135 6.84 10.99 16.22
C PHE A 135 7.92 9.91 16.27
N TRP A 136 8.03 9.07 15.23
CA TRP A 136 8.93 7.92 15.21
C TRP A 136 9.91 7.92 14.04
N GLY A 137 9.90 8.98 13.22
CA GLY A 137 10.74 9.06 12.02
C GLY A 137 12.22 8.80 12.30
N ASP A 138 12.76 9.39 13.36
CA ASP A 138 14.15 9.21 13.75
C ASP A 138 14.46 7.73 14.05
N ARG A 139 13.63 7.07 14.85
CA ARG A 139 13.79 5.65 15.18
C ARG A 139 13.63 4.75 13.96
N HIS A 140 12.73 5.11 13.05
CA HIS A 140 12.57 4.35 11.81
C HIS A 140 13.81 4.44 10.94
N LEU A 141 14.44 5.62 10.84
CA LEU A 141 15.67 5.80 10.07
C LEU A 141 16.88 5.12 10.72
N GLU A 142 17.01 5.22 12.03
CA GLU A 142 18.25 4.85 12.74
C GLU A 142 18.23 3.41 13.25
N ILE A 143 17.07 2.89 13.64
CA ILE A 143 16.97 1.62 14.37
C ILE A 143 16.21 0.55 13.59
N TYR A 144 15.01 0.86 13.06
CA TYR A 144 14.11 -0.20 12.62
C TYR A 144 14.21 -0.51 11.12
N MET A 145 14.38 0.49 10.26
CA MET A 145 14.24 0.34 8.82
C MET A 145 15.49 0.77 8.04
N GLY A 146 16.36 1.55 8.68
CA GLY A 146 17.48 2.21 8.02
C GLY A 146 17.02 3.35 7.09
N PRO A 147 17.99 4.18 6.59
CA PRO A 147 17.67 5.39 5.84
C PRO A 147 16.98 5.15 4.50
N GLY A 148 17.24 4.03 3.85
CA GLY A 148 16.61 3.71 2.57
C GLY A 148 15.11 3.47 2.70
N ARG A 149 14.72 2.50 3.51
CA ARG A 149 13.30 2.14 3.71
C ARG A 149 12.55 3.13 4.58
N GLY A 150 13.19 3.64 5.64
CA GLY A 150 12.56 4.58 6.56
C GLY A 150 12.10 5.88 5.89
N LYS A 151 12.78 6.31 4.83
CA LYS A 151 12.37 7.49 4.06
C LYS A 151 11.15 7.25 3.17
N GLN A 152 10.83 6.00 2.87
CA GLN A 152 9.71 5.63 1.99
C GLN A 152 8.40 5.41 2.74
N GLN A 153 8.40 5.46 4.06
CA GLN A 153 7.20 5.24 4.85
C GLN A 153 6.10 6.27 4.55
N ASN A 154 4.85 5.84 4.68
CA ASN A 154 3.66 6.67 4.42
C ASN A 154 3.72 7.36 3.04
N PRO A 155 3.64 6.62 1.94
CA PRO A 155 3.96 7.12 0.60
C PRO A 155 2.85 7.93 -0.06
N GLN A 156 2.32 8.94 0.64
CA GLN A 156 1.24 9.82 0.14
C GLN A 156 1.58 10.49 -1.19
N GLY A 157 2.87 10.77 -1.43
CA GLY A 157 3.30 11.36 -2.67
C GLY A 157 3.11 10.43 -3.87
N TRP A 158 3.37 9.14 -3.72
CA TRP A 158 3.04 8.18 -4.77
C TRP A 158 1.53 8.09 -4.98
N ALA A 159 0.76 7.98 -3.89
CA ALA A 159 -0.70 7.97 -3.98
C ALA A 159 -1.23 9.18 -4.74
N ALA A 160 -0.76 10.38 -4.40
CA ALA A 160 -1.14 11.62 -5.09
C ALA A 160 -0.71 11.63 -6.56
N ALA A 161 0.53 11.23 -6.85
CA ALA A 161 1.08 11.23 -8.21
C ALA A 161 0.35 10.24 -9.14
N TYR A 162 -0.08 9.11 -8.60
CA TYR A 162 -0.80 8.08 -9.36
C TYR A 162 -2.32 8.25 -9.33
N GLY A 163 -2.85 9.21 -8.58
CA GLY A 163 -4.29 9.41 -8.44
C GLY A 163 -4.99 8.33 -7.61
N HIS A 164 -4.22 7.65 -6.73
CA HIS A 164 -4.78 6.72 -5.76
C HIS A 164 -5.49 7.47 -4.64
N HIS A 165 -6.65 6.97 -4.22
CA HIS A 165 -7.38 7.56 -3.10
C HIS A 165 -6.67 7.32 -1.78
N PHE A 166 -6.46 8.38 -1.02
CA PHE A 166 -5.87 8.23 0.31
C PHE A 166 -6.44 9.23 1.32
N THR A 167 -6.32 8.86 2.58
CA THR A 167 -6.64 9.69 3.74
C THR A 167 -5.46 9.73 4.69
N SER A 168 -5.53 10.58 5.70
CA SER A 168 -4.58 10.62 6.81
C SER A 168 -5.32 10.46 8.12
N HIS A 169 -4.73 9.70 9.06
CA HIS A 169 -5.27 9.55 10.41
C HIS A 169 -4.18 9.72 11.47
N ASN A 170 -4.63 9.89 12.71
CA ASN A 170 -3.74 10.11 13.87
C ASN A 170 -3.59 8.86 14.75
N ASP A 171 -4.38 7.82 14.50
CA ASP A 171 -4.38 6.60 15.28
C ASP A 171 -4.57 6.86 16.80
N THR A 172 -5.52 7.73 17.11
CA THR A 172 -5.77 8.13 18.51
C THR A 172 -6.27 6.94 19.34
N PRO A 173 -5.72 6.69 20.54
CA PRO A 173 -4.86 7.60 21.36
C PRO A 173 -3.35 7.43 21.16
N VAL A 174 -2.89 6.68 20.16
CA VAL A 174 -1.45 6.47 19.89
C VAL A 174 -0.74 7.79 19.64
N THR A 175 -1.37 8.69 18.88
CA THR A 175 -0.96 10.10 18.81
C THR A 175 -2.13 11.03 19.12
N PRO A 176 -1.86 12.28 19.57
CA PRO A 176 -2.92 13.27 19.76
C PRO A 176 -3.66 13.59 18.47
N ILE A 177 -4.97 13.84 18.56
CA ILE A 177 -5.76 14.33 17.43
C ILE A 177 -5.25 15.72 17.03
N SER A 178 -4.73 15.83 15.79
CA SER A 178 -4.30 17.12 15.25
C SER A 178 -4.27 17.09 13.74
N ALA A 179 -5.28 17.63 13.11
CA ALA A 179 -5.33 17.77 11.64
C ALA A 179 -4.14 18.60 11.11
N LEU A 180 -3.80 19.69 11.81
CA LEU A 180 -2.67 20.54 11.43
C LEU A 180 -1.35 19.80 11.50
N ARG A 181 -1.15 18.93 12.51
CA ARG A 181 0.03 18.09 12.60
C ARG A 181 0.09 17.10 11.45
N SER A 182 -1.01 16.48 11.10
CA SER A 182 -1.07 15.55 9.97
C SER A 182 -0.72 16.26 8.65
N ILE A 183 -1.26 17.45 8.42
CA ILE A 183 -0.91 18.27 7.25
C ILE A 183 0.57 18.61 7.27
N GLN A 184 1.09 19.12 8.38
CA GLN A 184 2.51 19.42 8.52
C GLN A 184 3.38 18.21 8.23
N SER A 185 3.07 17.06 8.84
CA SER A 185 3.83 15.81 8.65
C SER A 185 3.79 15.36 7.19
N SER A 186 2.65 15.49 6.52
CA SER A 186 2.50 15.18 5.09
C SER A 186 3.37 16.06 4.20
N VAL A 187 3.43 17.36 4.50
CA VAL A 187 4.14 18.35 3.67
C VAL A 187 5.63 18.37 3.96
N THR A 188 6.02 18.44 5.24
CA THR A 188 7.44 18.62 5.61
C THR A 188 8.18 17.31 5.78
N ARG A 189 7.47 16.24 6.15
CA ARG A 189 8.03 14.92 6.50
C ARG A 189 9.19 15.00 7.51
N THR A 190 9.12 15.97 8.40
CA THR A 190 10.16 16.23 9.39
C THR A 190 9.79 15.55 10.70
N SER A 191 10.73 14.78 11.25
CA SER A 191 10.61 14.14 12.55
C SER A 191 10.75 15.12 13.72
N THR A 192 10.47 14.64 14.93
CA THR A 192 10.71 15.43 16.16
C THR A 192 12.19 15.78 16.37
N GLY A 193 13.12 14.95 15.89
CA GLY A 193 14.56 15.22 15.92
C GLY A 193 15.06 16.10 14.78
N GLY A 194 14.16 16.56 13.91
CA GLY A 194 14.51 17.45 12.80
C GLY A 194 15.01 16.72 11.55
N GLN A 195 14.99 15.40 11.51
CA GLN A 195 15.36 14.64 10.31
C GLN A 195 14.24 14.71 9.26
N VAL A 196 14.60 14.90 8.00
CA VAL A 196 13.65 14.94 6.89
C VAL A 196 13.58 13.55 6.25
N LEU A 197 12.41 12.94 6.30
CA LEU A 197 12.12 11.64 5.73
C LEU A 197 11.68 11.78 4.25
N SER A 198 12.50 12.45 3.47
CA SER A 198 12.32 12.53 2.02
C SER A 198 13.51 11.87 1.33
N GLY A 199 13.26 11.21 0.21
CA GLY A 199 14.34 10.67 -0.62
C GLY A 199 15.13 11.77 -1.32
N SER A 200 16.26 11.42 -1.94
CA SER A 200 16.99 12.35 -2.80
C SER A 200 16.20 12.61 -4.10
N SER A 201 16.56 13.68 -4.83
CA SER A 201 15.92 14.00 -6.13
C SER A 201 16.06 12.90 -7.20
N LYS A 202 16.90 11.88 -6.94
CA LYS A 202 17.03 10.68 -7.77
C LYS A 202 16.11 9.55 -7.33
N ASP A 203 15.52 9.66 -6.14
CA ASP A 203 14.58 8.70 -5.61
C ASP A 203 13.19 9.09 -6.06
N LEU A 204 12.59 8.27 -6.91
CA LEU A 204 11.21 8.46 -7.37
C LEU A 204 10.21 8.59 -6.22
N SER A 205 10.51 7.98 -5.05
CA SER A 205 9.72 8.13 -3.85
C SER A 205 9.67 9.57 -3.36
N ALA A 206 10.80 10.28 -3.41
CA ALA A 206 10.86 11.69 -3.01
C ALA A 206 10.16 12.60 -4.01
N LYS A 207 10.35 12.36 -5.31
CA LYS A 207 9.67 13.12 -6.37
C LYS A 207 8.16 12.91 -6.35
N ALA A 208 7.73 11.71 -6.04
CA ALA A 208 6.32 11.37 -5.97
C ALA A 208 5.68 11.78 -4.64
N MET A 209 6.47 11.87 -3.54
CA MET A 209 5.96 12.36 -2.25
C MET A 209 5.83 13.90 -2.21
N TYR A 210 6.65 14.57 -3.01
CA TYR A 210 6.62 16.01 -3.22
C TYR A 210 6.77 16.26 -4.71
N PRO A 211 5.70 16.17 -5.50
CA PRO A 211 5.76 16.78 -6.80
C PRO A 211 6.19 18.20 -6.53
N GLU A 212 7.39 18.56 -7.01
CA GLU A 212 7.85 19.92 -6.97
C GLU A 212 6.69 20.76 -7.48
N THR A 213 6.05 21.49 -6.58
CA THR A 213 5.06 22.47 -6.99
C THR A 213 5.84 23.40 -7.89
N LYS A 214 5.67 23.28 -9.20
CA LYS A 214 6.22 24.24 -10.14
C LYS A 214 5.69 25.57 -9.66
N GLY A 215 6.54 26.33 -8.97
CA GLY A 215 6.21 27.68 -8.52
C GLY A 215 6.11 27.90 -7.01
N GLY A 216 6.55 26.99 -6.16
CA GLY A 216 6.78 27.30 -4.75
C GLY A 216 8.09 28.06 -4.59
N THR A 217 8.09 29.37 -4.84
CA THR A 217 9.05 30.33 -4.30
C THR A 217 8.67 30.63 -2.86
#